data_11de3ef166df43b755e2deaa8817c3b7
#
_entry.id   11de3ef166df43b755e2deaa8817c3b7
#
_cell.length_a   1.000
_cell.length_b   1.000
_cell.length_c   1.000
_cell.angle_alpha   90.00
_cell.angle_beta   90.00
_cell.angle_gamma   90.00
#
_symmetry.space_group_name_H-M   'P 1'
#
loop_
_entity.id
_entity.type
_entity.pdbx_description
1 polymer ?
#
loop_
_entity_poly.entity_id
_entity_poly.type
_entity_poly.pdbx_seq_one_letter_code
_entity_poly.pdbx_strand_id
1 'polypeptide(L)'
;EETKNPSRDIPRAIVLVCLGAGLIFTLIAYIAQVMWPVGYQQMEDPNAGIFELLARIQTIPHMDIMFLVVDNIGSVACALSGQAAVIRIMYNMGRDNILPKKFFGHMSSKGVPIYNLALVGLVGLVALFFTDNILGGVELVSFGALTGFVLVNLSVPVYFLKKRGERGGKAIFNYAVLPI
;
A
#
# COMPACT_ATOMS: atom_id res chain seq x y z
N GLU A 1 -6.74 -4.01 15.32
CA GLU A 1 -6.95 -3.96 16.80
C GLU A 1 -8.38 -4.36 17.20
N GLU A 2 -9.35 -4.29 16.29
CA GLU A 2 -10.77 -4.60 16.54
C GLU A 2 -11.17 -6.03 16.15
N THR A 3 -10.22 -6.85 15.69
CA THR A 3 -10.49 -8.22 15.24
C THR A 3 -10.65 -9.17 16.42
N LYS A 4 -11.73 -9.97 16.45
CA LYS A 4 -12.01 -10.90 17.55
C LYS A 4 -10.92 -11.97 17.72
N ASN A 5 -10.38 -12.53 16.63
CA ASN A 5 -9.32 -13.55 16.66
C ASN A 5 -8.15 -13.14 15.74
N PRO A 6 -7.30 -12.16 16.14
CA PRO A 6 -6.29 -11.57 15.27
C PRO A 6 -5.27 -12.58 14.74
N SER A 7 -4.87 -13.56 15.53
CA SER A 7 -3.88 -14.58 15.14
C SER A 7 -4.32 -15.49 13.99
N ARG A 8 -5.63 -15.64 13.78
CA ARG A 8 -6.22 -16.49 12.74
C ARG A 8 -6.77 -15.67 11.58
N ASP A 9 -7.49 -14.60 11.90
CA ASP A 9 -8.29 -13.87 10.92
C ASP A 9 -7.42 -12.90 10.11
N ILE A 10 -6.39 -12.29 10.71
CA ILE A 10 -5.49 -11.39 9.99
C ILE A 10 -4.69 -12.12 8.90
N PRO A 11 -3.99 -13.24 9.16
CA PRO A 11 -3.27 -13.95 8.10
C PRO A 11 -4.19 -14.43 6.97
N ARG A 12 -5.38 -14.90 7.30
CA ARG A 12 -6.37 -15.33 6.29
C ARG A 12 -6.86 -14.17 5.44
N ALA A 13 -7.18 -13.04 6.07
CA ALA A 13 -7.60 -11.84 5.36
C ALA A 13 -6.50 -11.35 4.40
N ILE A 14 -5.24 -11.33 4.83
CA ILE A 14 -4.11 -10.96 3.98
C ILE A 14 -4.02 -11.88 2.76
N VAL A 15 -4.03 -13.19 2.95
CA VAL A 15 -3.96 -14.17 1.84
C VAL A 15 -5.15 -14.02 0.90
N LEU A 16 -6.37 -13.91 1.42
CA LEU A 16 -7.58 -13.76 0.60
C LEU A 16 -7.56 -12.45 -0.20
N VAL A 17 -7.13 -11.34 0.41
CA VAL A 17 -7.03 -10.06 -0.28
C VAL A 17 -5.93 -10.11 -1.34
N CYS A 18 -4.77 -10.66 -1.04
CA CYS A 18 -3.68 -10.76 -2.02
C CYS A 18 -4.06 -11.64 -3.22
N LEU A 19 -4.66 -12.81 -2.97
CA LEU A 19 -5.09 -13.69 -4.05
C LEU A 19 -6.27 -13.11 -4.84
N GLY A 20 -7.28 -12.57 -4.15
CA GLY A 20 -8.46 -11.99 -4.78
C GLY A 20 -8.12 -10.74 -5.60
N ALA A 21 -7.38 -9.81 -5.02
CA ALA A 21 -6.93 -8.62 -5.73
C ALA A 21 -5.99 -8.97 -6.89
N GLY A 22 -5.04 -9.90 -6.67
CA GLY A 22 -4.14 -10.36 -7.72
C GLY A 22 -4.88 -10.96 -8.91
N LEU A 23 -5.88 -11.80 -8.66
CA LEU A 23 -6.71 -12.39 -9.72
C LEU A 23 -7.51 -11.32 -10.47
N ILE A 24 -8.14 -10.40 -9.74
CA ILE A 24 -8.94 -9.31 -10.35
C ILE A 24 -8.03 -8.42 -11.20
N PHE A 25 -6.89 -7.97 -10.68
CA PHE A 25 -5.97 -7.12 -11.44
C PHE A 25 -5.40 -7.84 -12.67
N THR A 26 -5.08 -9.13 -12.56
CA THR A 26 -4.62 -9.94 -13.70
C THR A 26 -5.69 -10.03 -14.79
N LEU A 27 -6.94 -10.27 -14.40
CA LEU A 27 -8.06 -10.31 -15.35
C LEU A 27 -8.30 -8.96 -16.03
N ILE A 28 -8.29 -7.87 -15.26
CA ILE A 28 -8.46 -6.52 -15.81
C ILE A 28 -7.33 -6.19 -16.79
N ALA A 29 -6.08 -6.46 -16.42
CA ALA A 29 -4.94 -6.22 -17.28
C ALA A 29 -5.00 -7.05 -18.57
N TYR A 30 -5.39 -8.33 -18.46
CA TYR A 30 -5.57 -9.21 -19.60
C TYR A 30 -6.68 -8.71 -20.53
N ILE A 31 -7.84 -8.34 -20.00
CA ILE A 31 -8.97 -7.81 -20.78
C ILE A 31 -8.55 -6.50 -21.46
N ALA A 32 -7.91 -5.59 -20.75
CA ALA A 32 -7.43 -4.33 -21.32
C ALA A 32 -6.46 -4.56 -22.48
N GLN A 33 -5.54 -5.52 -22.33
CA GLN A 33 -4.57 -5.85 -23.37
C GLN A 33 -5.23 -6.50 -24.61
N VAL A 34 -6.23 -7.38 -24.40
CA VAL A 34 -6.98 -8.01 -25.50
C VAL A 34 -7.88 -6.99 -26.22
N MET A 35 -8.45 -6.05 -25.51
CA MET A 35 -9.31 -5.01 -26.07
C MET A 35 -8.53 -3.89 -26.77
N TRP A 36 -7.19 -3.85 -26.64
CA TRP A 36 -6.37 -2.83 -27.31
C TRP A 36 -6.34 -3.08 -28.82
N PRO A 37 -6.93 -2.21 -29.65
CA PRO A 37 -7.24 -2.53 -31.05
C PRO A 37 -6.02 -2.62 -31.98
N VAL A 38 -4.88 -2.04 -31.58
CA VAL A 38 -3.70 -1.91 -32.47
C VAL A 38 -2.41 -2.45 -31.83
N GLY A 39 -2.51 -3.02 -30.61
CA GLY A 39 -1.39 -3.45 -29.80
C GLY A 39 -0.78 -2.32 -28.96
N TYR A 40 -0.28 -2.69 -27.80
CA TYR A 40 0.26 -1.76 -26.78
C TYR A 40 1.46 -0.91 -27.27
N GLN A 41 2.12 -1.32 -28.34
CA GLN A 41 3.26 -0.60 -28.94
C GLN A 41 2.88 0.76 -29.57
N GLN A 42 1.59 0.99 -29.80
CA GLN A 42 1.07 2.25 -30.35
C GLN A 42 0.39 3.12 -29.30
N MET A 43 0.62 2.83 -28.03
CA MET A 43 0.15 3.64 -26.92
C MET A 43 0.94 4.95 -26.89
N GLU A 44 0.26 6.09 -26.99
CA GLU A 44 0.90 7.40 -27.03
C GLU A 44 1.49 7.76 -25.66
N ASP A 45 0.74 7.50 -24.57
CA ASP A 45 1.19 7.71 -23.20
C ASP A 45 0.93 6.45 -22.34
N PRO A 46 1.98 5.71 -21.94
CA PRO A 46 1.83 4.55 -21.06
C PRO A 46 1.16 4.86 -19.71
N ASN A 47 1.26 6.11 -19.23
CA ASN A 47 0.65 6.53 -17.97
C ASN A 47 -0.86 6.77 -18.10
N ALA A 48 -1.31 7.14 -19.29
CA ALA A 48 -2.71 7.40 -19.61
C ALA A 48 -3.39 6.23 -20.34
N GLY A 49 -2.74 5.08 -20.46
CA GLY A 49 -3.17 3.98 -21.31
C GLY A 49 -4.61 3.51 -21.08
N ILE A 50 -5.07 3.47 -19.83
CA ILE A 50 -6.46 3.07 -19.54
C ILE A 50 -7.46 4.13 -20.04
N PHE A 51 -7.14 5.41 -19.92
CA PHE A 51 -8.00 6.51 -20.40
C PHE A 51 -8.05 6.53 -21.93
N GLU A 52 -6.91 6.29 -22.58
CA GLU A 52 -6.82 6.17 -24.03
C GLU A 52 -7.64 4.98 -24.55
N LEU A 53 -7.58 3.83 -23.87
CA LEU A 53 -8.39 2.66 -24.17
C LEU A 53 -9.90 2.98 -24.05
N LEU A 54 -10.32 3.61 -22.97
CA LEU A 54 -11.71 3.98 -22.74
C LEU A 54 -12.21 4.99 -23.78
N ALA A 55 -11.39 5.97 -24.15
CA ALA A 55 -11.72 6.93 -25.20
C ALA A 55 -11.88 6.28 -26.57
N ARG A 56 -11.13 5.21 -26.85
CA ARG A 56 -11.20 4.47 -28.13
C ARG A 56 -12.44 3.55 -28.21
N ILE A 57 -12.82 2.91 -27.10
CA ILE A 57 -13.94 1.94 -27.09
C ILE A 57 -15.29 2.62 -27.31
N GLN A 58 -15.51 3.84 -26.83
CA GLN A 58 -16.69 4.71 -26.99
C GLN A 58 -18.06 3.97 -27.00
N THR A 59 -18.17 2.84 -26.35
CA THR A 59 -19.38 2.02 -26.33
C THR A 59 -20.49 2.68 -25.50
N ILE A 60 -20.09 3.44 -24.47
CA ILE A 60 -21.01 4.15 -23.58
C ILE A 60 -20.64 5.65 -23.61
N PRO A 61 -21.60 6.56 -23.88
CA PRO A 61 -21.34 7.99 -23.83
C PRO A 61 -20.77 8.43 -22.48
N HIS A 62 -19.71 9.23 -22.48
CA HIS A 62 -19.08 9.79 -21.28
C HIS A 62 -18.49 8.76 -20.31
N MET A 63 -18.12 7.57 -20.77
CA MET A 63 -17.51 6.53 -19.97
C MET A 63 -16.17 6.96 -19.40
N ASP A 64 -15.38 7.71 -20.15
CA ASP A 64 -14.13 8.35 -19.76
C ASP A 64 -14.31 9.27 -18.54
N ILE A 65 -15.32 10.12 -18.56
CA ILE A 65 -15.64 11.04 -17.44
C ILE A 65 -16.09 10.25 -16.22
N MET A 66 -16.95 9.26 -16.40
CA MET A 66 -17.41 8.41 -15.29
C MET A 66 -16.24 7.67 -14.63
N PHE A 67 -15.34 7.11 -15.43
CA PHE A 67 -14.14 6.45 -14.93
C PHE A 67 -13.25 7.42 -14.15
N LEU A 68 -13.00 8.60 -14.70
CA LEU A 68 -12.18 9.64 -14.08
C LEU A 68 -12.74 10.07 -12.72
N VAL A 69 -14.04 10.23 -12.60
CA VAL A 69 -14.70 10.58 -11.31
C VAL A 69 -14.54 9.45 -10.30
N VAL A 70 -14.78 8.19 -10.70
CA VAL A 70 -14.65 7.03 -9.80
C VAL A 70 -13.20 6.84 -9.37
N ASP A 71 -12.25 6.99 -10.28
CA ASP A 71 -10.81 6.88 -9.99
C ASP A 71 -10.35 7.93 -8.99
N ASN A 72 -10.77 9.19 -9.16
CA ASN A 72 -10.45 10.27 -8.21
C ASN A 72 -11.05 10.00 -6.82
N ILE A 73 -12.30 9.55 -6.72
CA ILE A 73 -12.92 9.20 -5.45
C ILE A 73 -12.16 8.06 -4.78
N GLY A 74 -11.81 7.02 -5.55
CA GLY A 74 -11.01 5.88 -5.08
C GLY A 74 -9.64 6.30 -4.57
N SER A 75 -8.94 7.16 -5.31
CA SER A 75 -7.62 7.68 -4.95
C SER A 75 -7.65 8.47 -3.64
N VAL A 76 -8.65 9.35 -3.46
CA VAL A 76 -8.83 10.09 -2.19
C VAL A 76 -9.12 9.13 -1.04
N ALA A 77 -9.99 8.14 -1.22
CA ALA A 77 -10.29 7.14 -0.19
C ALA A 77 -9.06 6.33 0.20
N CYS A 78 -8.25 5.89 -0.77
CA CYS A 78 -6.98 5.20 -0.55
C CYS A 78 -5.98 6.08 0.22
N ALA A 79 -5.83 7.34 -0.16
CA ALA A 79 -4.93 8.28 0.50
C ALA A 79 -5.33 8.49 1.98
N LEU A 80 -6.61 8.71 2.26
CA LEU A 80 -7.13 8.86 3.62
C LEU A 80 -6.92 7.61 4.46
N SER A 81 -7.18 6.43 3.90
CA SER A 81 -6.99 5.15 4.58
C SER A 81 -5.52 4.90 4.92
N GLY A 82 -4.62 5.18 3.96
CA GLY A 82 -3.17 5.07 4.15
C GLY A 82 -2.66 6.02 5.23
N GLN A 83 -3.06 7.28 5.20
CA GLN A 83 -2.70 8.26 6.23
C GLN A 83 -3.19 7.83 7.61
N ALA A 84 -4.43 7.36 7.73
CA ALA A 84 -4.99 6.89 9.00
C ALA A 84 -4.19 5.70 9.55
N ALA A 85 -3.77 4.76 8.70
CA ALA A 85 -2.95 3.63 9.09
C ALA A 85 -1.58 4.05 9.64
N VAL A 86 -0.88 4.94 8.93
CA VAL A 86 0.44 5.46 9.36
C VAL A 86 0.35 6.21 10.67
N ILE A 87 -0.64 7.09 10.84
CA ILE A 87 -0.87 7.88 12.06
C ILE A 87 -1.06 6.95 13.26
N ARG A 88 -1.84 5.86 13.12
CA ARG A 88 -2.06 4.88 14.18
C ARG A 88 -0.79 4.11 14.54
N ILE A 89 0.01 3.70 13.54
CA ILE A 89 1.29 3.04 13.76
C ILE A 89 2.25 3.95 14.53
N MET A 90 2.42 5.20 14.09
CA MET A 90 3.28 6.18 14.75
C MET A 90 2.84 6.46 16.19
N TYR A 91 1.53 6.55 16.45
CA TYR A 91 1.00 6.71 17.78
C TYR A 91 1.34 5.50 18.67
N ASN A 92 1.13 4.28 18.20
CA ASN A 92 1.46 3.07 18.95
C ASN A 92 2.96 2.99 19.27
N MET A 93 3.83 3.32 18.30
CA MET A 93 5.28 3.38 18.53
C MET A 93 5.66 4.46 19.56
N GLY A 94 4.96 5.60 19.56
CA GLY A 94 5.15 6.64 20.57
C GLY A 94 4.67 6.21 21.94
N ARG A 95 3.55 5.51 22.03
CA ARG A 95 3.02 4.95 23.28
C ARG A 95 3.98 3.92 23.88
N ASP A 96 4.55 3.07 23.05
CA ASP A 96 5.47 1.99 23.46
C ASP A 96 6.93 2.48 23.68
N ASN A 97 7.16 3.79 23.67
CA ASN A 97 8.47 4.45 23.84
C ASN A 97 9.53 4.06 22.78
N ILE A 98 9.12 3.57 21.60
CA ILE A 98 10.00 3.34 20.46
C ILE A 98 10.34 4.69 19.80
N LEU A 99 9.34 5.57 19.68
CA LEU A 99 9.48 6.96 19.27
C LEU A 99 9.31 7.89 20.47
N PRO A 100 9.80 9.15 20.42
CA PRO A 100 9.66 10.12 21.51
C PRO A 100 8.19 10.32 21.92
N LYS A 101 7.84 9.81 23.09
CA LYS A 101 6.45 9.79 23.61
C LYS A 101 5.82 11.16 23.67
N LYS A 102 6.59 12.21 23.98
CA LYS A 102 6.09 13.59 24.10
C LYS A 102 5.45 14.09 22.81
N PHE A 103 5.97 13.66 21.66
CA PHE A 103 5.50 14.08 20.34
C PHE A 103 4.54 13.05 19.73
N PHE A 104 4.98 11.81 19.58
CA PHE A 104 4.21 10.76 18.88
C PHE A 104 3.12 10.11 19.71
N GLY A 105 3.31 10.05 21.03
CA GLY A 105 2.33 9.49 21.98
C GLY A 105 1.28 10.47 22.47
N HIS A 106 1.32 11.74 22.00
CA HIS A 106 0.34 12.75 22.42
C HIS A 106 -1.01 12.56 21.71
N MET A 107 -2.07 12.52 22.49
CA MET A 107 -3.45 12.44 22.01
C MET A 107 -4.22 13.68 22.41
N SER A 108 -4.95 14.26 21.48
CA SER A 108 -5.84 15.38 21.75
C SER A 108 -7.03 14.96 22.64
N SER A 109 -7.70 15.94 23.25
CA SER A 109 -8.96 15.72 23.98
C SER A 109 -10.06 15.03 23.18
N LYS A 110 -9.98 15.07 21.85
CA LYS A 110 -10.89 14.40 20.92
C LYS A 110 -10.43 12.98 20.50
N GLY A 111 -9.38 12.43 21.12
CA GLY A 111 -8.86 11.09 20.79
C GLY A 111 -8.10 11.02 19.46
N VAL A 112 -7.62 12.15 18.93
CA VAL A 112 -6.86 12.20 17.68
C VAL A 112 -5.41 12.58 17.96
N PRO A 113 -4.41 11.85 17.43
CA PRO A 113 -2.99 12.18 17.56
C PRO A 113 -2.60 13.30 16.58
N ILE A 114 -2.86 14.56 16.95
CA ILE A 114 -2.73 15.74 16.09
C ILE A 114 -1.31 15.92 15.55
N TYR A 115 -0.28 15.70 16.35
CA TYR A 115 1.11 15.86 15.88
C TYR A 115 1.48 14.86 14.79
N ASN A 116 1.00 13.61 14.92
CA ASN A 116 1.21 12.60 13.89
C ASN A 116 0.44 12.95 12.61
N LEU A 117 -0.79 13.44 12.75
CA LEU A 117 -1.60 13.91 11.63
C LEU A 117 -0.92 15.07 10.89
N ALA A 118 -0.42 16.07 11.62
CA ALA A 118 0.28 17.21 11.05
C ALA A 118 1.56 16.78 10.32
N LEU A 119 2.33 15.86 10.92
CA LEU A 119 3.56 15.35 10.31
C LEU A 119 3.27 14.58 9.01
N VAL A 120 2.29 13.67 9.02
CA VAL A 120 1.90 12.90 7.83
C VAL A 120 1.34 13.82 6.75
N GLY A 121 0.54 14.82 7.12
CA GLY A 121 0.06 15.84 6.19
C GLY A 121 1.19 16.65 5.57
N LEU A 122 2.19 17.04 6.35
CA LEU A 122 3.35 17.78 5.88
C LEU A 122 4.21 16.94 4.91
N VAL A 123 4.40 15.66 5.22
CA VAL A 123 5.07 14.71 4.30
C VAL A 123 4.25 14.54 3.02
N GLY A 124 2.91 14.53 3.12
CA GLY A 124 2.02 14.47 1.95
C GLY A 124 2.21 15.65 0.98
N LEU A 125 2.61 16.82 1.47
CA LEU A 125 2.92 17.98 0.60
C LEU A 125 4.13 17.74 -0.31
N VAL A 126 5.02 16.80 0.04
CA VAL A 126 6.14 16.41 -0.83
C VAL A 126 5.63 15.86 -2.16
N ALA A 127 4.44 15.26 -2.19
CA ALA A 127 3.83 14.78 -3.43
C ALA A 127 3.63 15.88 -4.48
N LEU A 128 3.51 17.16 -4.07
CA LEU A 128 3.39 18.29 -4.98
C LEU A 128 4.63 18.48 -5.88
N PHE A 129 5.80 18.01 -5.45
CA PHE A 129 7.02 18.05 -6.26
C PHE A 129 7.06 16.97 -7.37
N PHE A 130 6.12 16.03 -7.34
CA PHE A 130 6.04 14.93 -8.31
C PHE A 130 4.86 15.09 -9.28
N THR A 131 4.20 16.24 -9.31
CA THR A 131 3.05 16.50 -10.21
C THR A 131 3.42 16.35 -11.68
N ASP A 132 4.65 16.75 -12.06
CA ASP A 132 5.14 16.66 -13.44
C ASP A 132 5.79 15.30 -13.75
N ASN A 133 6.06 14.49 -12.72
CA ASN A 133 6.67 13.17 -12.86
C ASN A 133 6.02 12.15 -11.92
N ILE A 134 4.84 11.71 -12.28
CA ILE A 134 4.05 10.75 -11.50
C ILE A 134 4.80 9.42 -11.33
N LEU A 135 5.51 8.95 -12.38
CA LEU A 135 6.30 7.72 -12.32
C LEU A 135 7.38 7.79 -11.25
N GLY A 136 8.12 8.90 -11.17
CA GLY A 136 9.14 9.08 -10.13
C GLY A 136 8.54 9.04 -8.72
N GLY A 137 7.32 9.55 -8.54
CA GLY A 137 6.59 9.43 -7.28
C GLY A 137 6.24 7.97 -6.94
N VAL A 138 5.75 7.20 -7.91
CA VAL A 138 5.42 5.77 -7.76
C VAL A 138 6.67 4.94 -7.46
N GLU A 139 7.78 5.22 -8.13
CA GLU A 139 9.07 4.55 -7.88
C GLU A 139 9.57 4.80 -6.45
N LEU A 140 9.48 6.04 -5.96
CA LEU A 140 9.86 6.39 -4.60
C LEU A 140 9.02 5.64 -3.55
N VAL A 141 7.71 5.58 -3.74
CA VAL A 141 6.79 4.83 -2.87
C VAL A 141 7.10 3.34 -2.90
N SER A 142 7.32 2.78 -4.09
CA SER A 142 7.66 1.38 -4.29
C SER A 142 8.99 1.01 -3.62
N PHE A 143 10.01 1.86 -3.76
CA PHE A 143 11.29 1.69 -3.08
C PHE A 143 11.13 1.68 -1.56
N GLY A 144 10.35 2.61 -1.00
CA GLY A 144 10.06 2.66 0.43
C GLY A 144 9.34 1.40 0.92
N ALA A 145 8.33 0.92 0.19
CA ALA A 145 7.59 -0.28 0.52
C ALA A 145 8.47 -1.55 0.47
N LEU A 146 9.25 -1.72 -0.60
CA LEU A 146 10.17 -2.85 -0.74
C LEU A 146 11.24 -2.86 0.37
N THR A 147 11.80 -1.70 0.69
CA THR A 147 12.74 -1.56 1.81
C THR A 147 12.10 -1.97 3.13
N GLY A 148 10.86 -1.54 3.39
CA GLY A 148 10.09 -1.95 4.56
C GLY A 148 9.88 -3.47 4.61
N PHE A 149 9.50 -4.10 3.51
CA PHE A 149 9.33 -5.56 3.45
C PHE A 149 10.64 -6.31 3.69
N VAL A 150 11.75 -5.86 3.11
CA VAL A 150 13.07 -6.44 3.36
C VAL A 150 13.42 -6.37 4.85
N LEU A 151 13.25 -5.21 5.49
CA LEU A 151 13.53 -5.04 6.92
C LEU A 151 12.65 -5.95 7.80
N VAL A 152 11.36 -6.06 7.48
CA VAL A 152 10.44 -6.98 8.19
C VAL A 152 10.89 -8.41 8.01
N ASN A 153 11.16 -8.85 6.79
CA ASN A 153 11.60 -10.22 6.51
C ASN A 153 12.92 -10.54 7.21
N LEU A 154 13.89 -9.63 7.23
CA LEU A 154 15.14 -9.80 7.95
C LEU A 154 14.95 -9.83 9.49
N SER A 155 13.94 -9.17 10.01
CA SER A 155 13.65 -9.17 11.44
C SER A 155 13.14 -10.54 11.94
N VAL A 156 12.44 -11.31 11.09
CA VAL A 156 11.87 -12.61 11.43
C VAL A 156 12.94 -13.61 11.90
N PRO A 157 14.00 -13.93 11.12
CA PRO A 157 15.04 -14.86 11.57
C PRO A 157 15.78 -14.35 12.80
N VAL A 158 16.04 -13.04 12.89
CA VAL A 158 16.70 -12.46 14.07
C VAL A 158 15.85 -12.68 15.33
N TYR A 159 14.56 -12.46 15.26
CA TYR A 159 13.67 -12.63 16.40
C TYR A 159 13.52 -14.09 16.81
N PHE A 160 13.17 -14.98 15.87
CA PHE A 160 12.85 -16.37 16.19
C PHE A 160 14.10 -17.23 16.46
N LEU A 161 15.14 -17.11 15.64
CA LEU A 161 16.35 -17.93 15.77
C LEU A 161 17.30 -17.42 16.87
N LYS A 162 17.47 -16.08 16.98
CA LYS A 162 18.43 -15.49 17.93
C LYS A 162 17.79 -15.19 19.28
N LYS A 163 16.62 -14.59 19.34
CA LYS A 163 16.00 -14.15 20.59
C LYS A 163 15.18 -15.24 21.27
N ARG A 164 14.39 -16.03 20.50
CA ARG A 164 13.64 -17.18 21.00
C ARG A 164 14.43 -18.48 21.07
N GLY A 165 15.55 -18.59 20.35
CA GLY A 165 16.41 -19.77 20.38
C GLY A 165 15.83 -20.99 19.68
N GLU A 166 14.86 -20.84 18.80
CA GLU A 166 14.26 -21.93 18.03
C GLU A 166 15.23 -22.37 16.92
N ARG A 167 16.04 -23.44 17.19
CA ARG A 167 17.13 -23.89 16.30
C ARG A 167 16.85 -25.19 15.55
N GLY A 168 15.62 -25.64 15.46
CA GLY A 168 15.25 -26.86 14.71
C GLY A 168 15.30 -26.65 13.19
N GLY A 169 15.56 -27.70 12.40
CA GLY A 169 15.60 -27.61 10.93
C GLY A 169 14.31 -27.05 10.32
N LYS A 170 13.14 -27.40 10.90
CA LYS A 170 11.85 -26.78 10.53
C LYS A 170 11.77 -25.29 10.87
N ALA A 171 12.38 -24.88 11.99
CA ALA A 171 12.41 -23.47 12.40
C ALA A 171 13.29 -22.65 11.45
N ILE A 172 14.43 -23.17 11.05
CA ILE A 172 15.31 -22.51 10.05
C ILE A 172 14.59 -22.37 8.71
N PHE A 173 13.92 -23.40 8.25
CA PHE A 173 13.15 -23.33 7.01
C PHE A 173 12.02 -22.29 7.08
N ASN A 174 11.21 -22.32 8.15
CA ASN A 174 10.06 -21.44 8.30
C ASN A 174 10.41 -19.97 8.57
N TYR A 175 11.54 -19.71 9.27
CA TYR A 175 11.86 -18.35 9.72
C TYR A 175 13.06 -17.73 8.99
N ALA A 176 13.88 -18.50 8.28
CA ALA A 176 14.99 -17.97 7.52
C ALA A 176 14.84 -18.15 6.00
N VAL A 177 14.23 -19.25 5.53
CA VAL A 177 14.13 -19.53 4.09
C VAL A 177 12.82 -18.97 3.50
N LEU A 178 11.69 -19.18 4.19
CA LEU A 178 10.38 -18.71 3.70
C LEU A 178 10.21 -17.19 3.64
N PRO A 179 10.78 -16.38 4.59
CA PRO A 179 10.61 -14.93 4.55
C PRO A 179 11.53 -14.20 3.57
N ILE A 180 12.59 -14.85 3.07
CA ILE A 180 13.54 -14.29 2.11
C ILE A 180 13.16 -14.66 0.68
#